data_1a943c72f828becd194350fe65321331
#
_entry.id   1a943c72f828becd194350fe65321331
#
_cell.length_a   1.000
_cell.length_b   1.000
_cell.length_c   1.000
_cell.angle_alpha   90.00
_cell.angle_beta   90.00
_cell.angle_gamma   90.00
#
_symmetry.space_group_name_H-M   'P 1'
#
loop_
_entity.id
_entity.type
_entity.pdbx_description
1 polymer ?
#
loop_
_entity_poly.entity_id
_entity_poly.type
_entity_poly.pdbx_seq_one_letter_code
_entity_poly.pdbx_strand_id
1 'polypeptide(L)'
;YVFNNTEHAANLFGLRELGNIYTRLMNPTTDVLEQRVAALEGGAAGLGVASGTSGVFYSIINLAQEGDEIVSANNLYGGTYTQFNDILPKFGINVKFVDPNDPQNYAAAITDKTKALFCESVSNPGLDVADLEAIAKVASDHGIPLIVDSTFSTPYLTNPIEHGASIVVHSLTKWLGGHGNGIGGVVIDSGTFDWKNGNFPLYDEPDNSYHGLRWGHDLPEPLAPVAFILRMRTVPLRNLGACISPDNSWQFLQGIETLPLRMDRHCENALAV
;
A
#
# COMPACT_ATOMS: atom_id res chain seq x y z
N TYR A 1 -9.17 -13.69 20.51
CA TYR A 1 -10.46 -13.05 20.86
C TYR A 1 -11.51 -14.09 21.24
N VAL A 2 -12.58 -13.67 21.92
CA VAL A 2 -13.68 -14.52 22.34
C VAL A 2 -14.88 -14.26 21.44
N PHE A 3 -15.49 -15.33 20.92
CA PHE A 3 -16.71 -15.25 20.11
C PHE A 3 -17.94 -15.51 20.97
N ASN A 4 -19.04 -14.84 20.67
CA ASN A 4 -20.30 -15.01 21.41
C ASN A 4 -20.87 -16.42 21.24
N ASN A 5 -20.78 -16.96 20.03
CA ASN A 5 -21.20 -18.31 19.66
C ASN A 5 -20.58 -18.70 18.31
N THR A 6 -20.88 -19.90 17.81
CA THR A 6 -20.35 -20.43 16.55
C THR A 6 -20.82 -19.62 15.34
N GLU A 7 -22.05 -19.12 15.36
CA GLU A 7 -22.61 -18.31 14.27
C GLU A 7 -21.89 -16.96 14.16
N HIS A 8 -21.67 -16.27 15.28
CA HIS A 8 -20.87 -15.05 15.34
C HIS A 8 -19.46 -15.27 14.77
N ALA A 9 -18.79 -16.37 15.18
CA ALA A 9 -17.49 -16.72 14.62
C ALA A 9 -17.57 -16.93 13.09
N ALA A 10 -18.56 -17.70 12.61
CA ALA A 10 -18.73 -17.95 11.17
C ALA A 10 -19.01 -16.66 10.37
N ASN A 11 -19.75 -15.72 10.95
CA ASN A 11 -20.02 -14.42 10.31
C ASN A 11 -18.77 -13.57 10.19
N LEU A 12 -17.94 -13.50 11.24
CA LEU A 12 -16.67 -12.77 11.23
C LEU A 12 -15.69 -13.35 10.19
N PHE A 13 -15.51 -14.67 10.18
CA PHE A 13 -14.63 -15.35 9.21
C PHE A 13 -15.16 -15.27 7.78
N GLY A 14 -16.47 -15.13 7.59
CA GLY A 14 -17.12 -14.99 6.28
C GLY A 14 -17.27 -13.54 5.81
N LEU A 15 -16.71 -12.55 6.53
CA LEU A 15 -16.87 -11.09 6.27
C LEU A 15 -18.34 -10.63 6.20
N ARG A 16 -19.25 -11.35 6.86
CA ARG A 16 -20.65 -10.96 7.00
C ARG A 16 -20.88 -10.04 8.19
N GLU A 17 -19.92 -10.01 9.10
CA GLU A 17 -19.86 -9.14 10.27
C GLU A 17 -18.42 -8.67 10.46
N LEU A 18 -18.19 -7.41 10.86
CA LEU A 18 -16.87 -6.89 11.14
C LEU A 18 -16.52 -7.08 12.62
N GLY A 19 -15.28 -7.44 12.90
CA GLY A 19 -14.80 -7.59 14.27
C GLY A 19 -13.44 -8.29 14.35
N ASN A 20 -12.91 -8.35 15.56
CA ASN A 20 -11.59 -8.93 15.80
C ASN A 20 -11.62 -10.45 15.81
N ILE A 21 -10.85 -11.09 14.94
CA ILE A 21 -10.74 -12.53 14.81
C ILE A 21 -9.42 -13.02 15.43
N TYR A 22 -8.30 -12.49 14.94
CA TYR A 22 -6.96 -12.96 15.26
C TYR A 22 -5.94 -11.85 15.02
N THR A 23 -5.03 -11.61 15.95
CA THR A 23 -4.13 -10.43 15.94
C THR A 23 -3.28 -10.30 14.67
N ARG A 24 -2.91 -11.39 14.00
CA ARG A 24 -2.18 -11.30 12.73
C ARG A 24 -2.98 -10.60 11.64
N LEU A 25 -4.31 -10.74 11.64
CA LEU A 25 -5.19 -10.12 10.64
C LEU A 25 -5.68 -8.74 11.10
N MET A 26 -6.03 -8.61 12.37
CA MET A 26 -6.63 -7.40 12.93
C MET A 26 -6.44 -7.35 14.45
N ASN A 27 -6.14 -6.16 14.94
CA ASN A 27 -5.96 -5.91 16.37
C ASN A 27 -6.42 -4.49 16.68
N PRO A 28 -7.14 -4.21 17.79
CA PRO A 28 -7.66 -2.87 18.08
C PRO A 28 -6.61 -1.76 18.10
N THR A 29 -5.41 -2.04 18.61
CA THR A 29 -4.31 -1.05 18.62
C THR A 29 -3.77 -0.80 17.22
N THR A 30 -3.61 -1.86 16.43
CA THR A 30 -3.19 -1.75 15.02
C THR A 30 -4.25 -1.03 14.20
N ASP A 31 -5.53 -1.29 14.43
CA ASP A 31 -6.64 -0.63 13.75
C ASP A 31 -6.63 0.89 13.98
N VAL A 32 -6.34 1.35 15.20
CA VAL A 32 -6.16 2.79 15.49
C VAL A 32 -5.03 3.39 14.67
N LEU A 33 -3.90 2.68 14.52
CA LEU A 33 -2.78 3.12 13.67
C LEU A 33 -3.21 3.18 12.19
N GLU A 34 -3.86 2.13 11.70
CA GLU A 34 -4.32 2.04 10.32
C GLU A 34 -5.28 3.19 9.98
N GLN A 35 -6.27 3.42 10.82
CA GLN A 35 -7.24 4.52 10.66
C GLN A 35 -6.57 5.90 10.76
N ARG A 36 -5.62 6.09 11.69
CA ARG A 36 -4.90 7.35 11.85
C ARG A 36 -4.11 7.70 10.60
N VAL A 37 -3.32 6.75 10.06
CA VAL A 37 -2.51 7.04 8.88
C VAL A 37 -3.40 7.18 7.63
N ALA A 38 -4.46 6.38 7.50
CA ALA A 38 -5.43 6.56 6.42
C ALA A 38 -6.05 7.97 6.45
N ALA A 39 -6.45 8.46 7.63
CA ALA A 39 -7.01 9.81 7.77
C ALA A 39 -5.97 10.91 7.45
N LEU A 40 -4.70 10.73 7.80
CA LEU A 40 -3.64 11.67 7.47
C LEU A 40 -3.34 11.73 5.97
N GLU A 41 -3.49 10.62 5.26
CA GLU A 41 -3.31 10.53 3.80
C GLU A 41 -4.57 10.91 3.00
N GLY A 42 -5.72 11.07 3.65
CA GLY A 42 -7.00 11.23 2.96
C GLY A 42 -7.51 9.95 2.29
N GLY A 43 -7.01 8.77 2.74
CA GLY A 43 -7.40 7.46 2.22
C GLY A 43 -8.65 6.88 2.89
N ALA A 44 -9.24 5.89 2.24
CA ALA A 44 -10.44 5.21 2.72
C ALA A 44 -10.15 4.10 3.74
N ALA A 45 -8.99 3.43 3.64
CA ALA A 45 -8.58 2.38 4.56
C ALA A 45 -7.05 2.19 4.58
N GLY A 46 -6.55 1.63 5.68
CA GLY A 46 -5.15 1.28 5.85
C GLY A 46 -4.92 -0.16 6.30
N LEU A 47 -3.72 -0.67 6.07
CA LEU A 47 -3.27 -1.99 6.52
C LEU A 47 -1.85 -1.92 7.08
N GLY A 48 -1.70 -2.17 8.38
CA GLY A 48 -0.41 -2.29 9.04
C GLY A 48 0.30 -3.61 8.70
N VAL A 49 1.58 -3.52 8.36
CA VAL A 49 2.43 -4.65 8.00
C VAL A 49 3.79 -4.57 8.72
N ALA A 50 4.53 -5.66 8.72
CA ALA A 50 5.77 -5.80 9.50
C ALA A 50 6.89 -4.81 9.08
N SER A 51 6.88 -4.30 7.86
CA SER A 51 7.86 -3.34 7.34
C SER A 51 7.33 -2.63 6.09
N GLY A 52 7.92 -1.49 5.73
CA GLY A 52 7.64 -0.83 4.45
C GLY A 52 7.91 -1.75 3.26
N THR A 53 9.00 -2.51 3.30
CA THR A 53 9.35 -3.49 2.26
C THR A 53 8.26 -4.57 2.09
N SER A 54 7.67 -5.06 3.19
CA SER A 54 6.52 -5.97 3.13
C SER A 54 5.30 -5.29 2.53
N GLY A 55 5.10 -4.00 2.84
CA GLY A 55 4.01 -3.20 2.26
C GLY A 55 4.13 -3.09 0.75
N VAL A 56 5.31 -2.77 0.24
CA VAL A 56 5.59 -2.73 -1.21
C VAL A 56 5.34 -4.11 -1.84
N PHE A 57 5.94 -5.17 -1.28
CA PHE A 57 5.78 -6.52 -1.83
C PHE A 57 4.32 -6.96 -1.87
N TYR A 58 3.60 -6.77 -0.77
CA TYR A 58 2.19 -7.15 -0.70
C TYR A 58 1.32 -6.31 -1.63
N SER A 59 1.64 -5.03 -1.83
CA SER A 59 0.92 -4.20 -2.79
C SER A 59 1.02 -4.76 -4.20
N ILE A 60 2.20 -5.24 -4.61
CA ILE A 60 2.40 -5.82 -5.94
C ILE A 60 1.70 -7.18 -6.10
N ILE A 61 1.96 -8.14 -5.21
CA ILE A 61 1.36 -9.48 -5.32
C ILE A 61 -0.14 -9.51 -5.04
N ASN A 62 -0.69 -8.41 -4.54
CA ASN A 62 -2.13 -8.25 -4.35
C ASN A 62 -2.87 -7.92 -5.65
N LEU A 63 -2.17 -7.52 -6.70
CA LEU A 63 -2.76 -7.13 -8.00
C LEU A 63 -2.10 -7.76 -9.22
N ALA A 64 -0.90 -8.33 -9.08
CA ALA A 64 -0.13 -8.95 -10.15
C ALA A 64 0.19 -10.40 -9.82
N GLN A 65 0.26 -11.25 -10.84
CA GLN A 65 0.57 -12.67 -10.76
C GLN A 65 1.60 -13.06 -11.84
N GLU A 66 1.94 -14.33 -11.94
CA GLU A 66 2.85 -14.84 -12.98
C GLU A 66 2.41 -14.41 -14.38
N GLY A 67 3.33 -13.81 -15.13
CA GLY A 67 3.11 -13.28 -16.48
C GLY A 67 2.75 -11.81 -16.54
N ASP A 68 2.38 -11.19 -15.40
CA ASP A 68 2.08 -9.76 -15.30
C ASP A 68 3.33 -8.89 -15.23
N GLU A 69 3.14 -7.59 -15.42
CA GLU A 69 4.20 -6.58 -15.42
C GLU A 69 3.86 -5.39 -14.52
N ILE A 70 4.91 -4.75 -14.00
CA ILE A 70 4.85 -3.44 -13.31
C ILE A 70 5.77 -2.48 -14.05
N VAL A 71 5.35 -1.23 -14.23
CA VAL A 71 6.24 -0.16 -14.70
C VAL A 71 6.62 0.71 -13.52
N SER A 72 7.92 0.84 -13.28
CA SER A 72 8.46 1.49 -12.08
C SER A 72 9.49 2.55 -12.43
N ALA A 73 9.56 3.60 -11.62
CA ALA A 73 10.72 4.48 -11.58
C ALA A 73 12.02 3.67 -11.36
N ASN A 74 13.14 4.16 -11.87
CA ASN A 74 14.45 3.55 -11.70
C ASN A 74 15.26 4.12 -10.52
N ASN A 75 14.85 5.26 -9.96
CA ASN A 75 15.52 5.98 -8.86
C ASN A 75 14.93 5.66 -7.49
N LEU A 76 14.84 4.37 -7.15
CA LEU A 76 14.17 3.86 -5.94
C LEU A 76 15.17 3.63 -4.80
N TYR A 77 14.60 3.50 -3.59
CA TYR A 77 15.28 2.88 -2.47
C TYR A 77 15.88 1.52 -2.86
N GLY A 78 17.14 1.29 -2.50
CA GLY A 78 17.88 0.11 -2.95
C GLY A 78 17.20 -1.23 -2.63
N GLY A 79 16.48 -1.32 -1.49
CA GLY A 79 15.73 -2.53 -1.13
C GLY A 79 14.53 -2.77 -2.05
N THR A 80 13.82 -1.72 -2.45
CA THR A 80 12.71 -1.80 -3.41
C THR A 80 13.24 -2.14 -4.81
N TYR A 81 14.34 -1.49 -5.22
CA TYR A 81 14.98 -1.80 -6.50
C TYR A 81 15.36 -3.29 -6.57
N THR A 82 16.05 -3.82 -5.56
CA THR A 82 16.42 -5.24 -5.51
C THR A 82 15.19 -6.16 -5.49
N GLN A 83 14.14 -5.78 -4.74
CA GLN A 83 12.90 -6.53 -4.72
C GLN A 83 12.26 -6.63 -6.12
N PHE A 84 12.28 -5.55 -6.87
CA PHE A 84 11.72 -5.47 -8.22
C PHE A 84 12.60 -6.13 -9.28
N ASN A 85 13.92 -5.94 -9.20
CA ASN A 85 14.84 -6.46 -10.19
C ASN A 85 15.16 -7.96 -10.00
N ASP A 86 15.26 -8.44 -8.76
CA ASP A 86 15.82 -9.76 -8.46
C ASP A 86 14.82 -10.72 -7.81
N ILE A 87 13.80 -10.20 -7.11
CA ILE A 87 12.89 -11.05 -6.34
C ILE A 87 11.57 -11.28 -7.09
N LEU A 88 10.87 -10.22 -7.54
CA LEU A 88 9.60 -10.35 -8.26
C LEU A 88 9.70 -11.23 -9.51
N PRO A 89 10.78 -11.18 -10.32
CA PRO A 89 10.91 -12.06 -11.47
C PRO A 89 10.93 -13.56 -11.11
N LYS A 90 11.35 -13.92 -9.89
CA LYS A 90 11.29 -15.33 -9.41
C LYS A 90 9.87 -15.79 -9.13
N PHE A 91 8.91 -14.86 -9.00
CA PHE A 91 7.48 -15.11 -8.90
C PHE A 91 6.77 -14.92 -10.25
N GLY A 92 7.53 -14.72 -11.33
CA GLY A 92 7.00 -14.55 -12.68
C GLY A 92 6.43 -13.15 -12.96
N ILE A 93 6.62 -12.18 -12.05
CA ILE A 93 6.20 -10.78 -12.23
C ILE A 93 7.39 -9.97 -12.73
N ASN A 94 7.28 -9.39 -13.93
CA ASN A 94 8.34 -8.59 -14.53
C ASN A 94 8.20 -7.12 -14.14
N VAL A 95 9.34 -6.43 -14.00
CA VAL A 95 9.35 -4.98 -13.75
C VAL A 95 10.14 -4.28 -14.83
N LYS A 96 9.51 -3.27 -15.46
CA LYS A 96 10.15 -2.36 -16.41
C LYS A 96 10.51 -1.07 -15.69
N PHE A 97 11.81 -0.77 -15.62
CA PHE A 97 12.28 0.47 -15.03
C PHE A 97 12.33 1.58 -16.08
N VAL A 98 11.85 2.77 -15.70
CA VAL A 98 11.85 3.97 -16.54
C VAL A 98 12.48 5.15 -15.80
N ASP A 99 12.97 6.12 -16.55
CA ASP A 99 13.35 7.43 -16.00
C ASP A 99 12.07 8.18 -15.62
N PRO A 100 11.86 8.51 -14.33
CA PRO A 100 10.64 9.15 -13.86
C PRO A 100 10.54 10.64 -14.19
N ASN A 101 11.62 11.25 -14.67
CA ASN A 101 11.66 12.70 -15.00
C ASN A 101 10.74 13.08 -16.17
N ASP A 102 10.37 12.12 -17.00
CA ASP A 102 9.38 12.29 -18.06
C ASP A 102 8.26 11.25 -17.88
N PRO A 103 7.04 11.68 -17.52
CA PRO A 103 5.88 10.78 -17.39
C PRO A 103 5.56 9.98 -18.67
N GLN A 104 5.96 10.45 -19.86
CA GLN A 104 5.77 9.72 -21.10
C GLN A 104 6.58 8.42 -21.16
N ASN A 105 7.66 8.31 -20.39
CA ASN A 105 8.42 7.06 -20.28
C ASN A 105 7.60 5.95 -19.65
N TYR A 106 6.72 6.27 -18.68
CA TYR A 106 5.76 5.29 -18.13
C TYR A 106 4.77 4.85 -19.22
N ALA A 107 4.15 5.80 -19.92
CA ALA A 107 3.19 5.50 -20.98
C ALA A 107 3.79 4.60 -22.07
N ALA A 108 5.02 4.88 -22.49
CA ALA A 108 5.72 4.12 -23.52
C ALA A 108 6.07 2.68 -23.07
N ALA A 109 6.20 2.42 -21.76
CA ALA A 109 6.55 1.12 -21.22
C ALA A 109 5.32 0.24 -20.92
N ILE A 110 4.11 0.81 -20.84
CA ILE A 110 2.87 0.09 -20.55
C ILE A 110 2.54 -0.90 -21.67
N THR A 111 2.07 -2.09 -21.28
CA THR A 111 1.50 -3.11 -22.16
C THR A 111 0.18 -3.63 -21.57
N ASP A 112 -0.48 -4.55 -22.26
CA ASP A 112 -1.69 -5.26 -21.79
C ASP A 112 -1.45 -6.10 -20.52
N LYS A 113 -0.17 -6.37 -20.18
CA LYS A 113 0.23 -7.11 -18.99
C LYS A 113 0.52 -6.18 -17.79
N THR A 114 0.61 -4.88 -18.01
CA THR A 114 0.96 -3.93 -16.94
C THR A 114 -0.20 -3.79 -15.96
N LYS A 115 0.08 -4.02 -14.67
CA LYS A 115 -0.92 -3.98 -13.58
C LYS A 115 -0.81 -2.75 -12.68
N ALA A 116 0.32 -2.06 -12.65
CA ALA A 116 0.47 -0.84 -11.88
C ALA A 116 1.63 0.01 -12.40
N LEU A 117 1.58 1.30 -12.08
CA LEU A 117 2.75 2.17 -12.05
C LEU A 117 3.25 2.29 -10.61
N PHE A 118 4.57 2.41 -10.44
CA PHE A 118 5.20 2.59 -9.13
C PHE A 118 6.23 3.72 -9.16
N CYS A 119 6.21 4.59 -8.14
CA CYS A 119 7.27 5.59 -7.89
C CYS A 119 7.41 5.88 -6.40
N GLU A 120 8.48 6.60 -6.02
CA GLU A 120 8.61 7.25 -4.71
C GLU A 120 8.22 8.71 -4.85
N SER A 121 7.54 9.30 -3.86
CA SER A 121 7.18 10.73 -3.88
C SER A 121 8.42 11.63 -3.90
N VAL A 122 9.43 11.25 -3.13
CA VAL A 122 10.79 11.79 -3.14
C VAL A 122 11.76 10.61 -3.17
N SER A 123 12.58 10.53 -4.21
CA SER A 123 13.43 9.38 -4.46
C SER A 123 14.57 9.24 -3.45
N ASN A 124 14.97 8.01 -3.16
CA ASN A 124 16.12 7.69 -2.30
C ASN A 124 17.17 6.88 -3.11
N PRO A 125 18.41 7.39 -3.35
CA PRO A 125 19.02 8.55 -2.69
C PRO A 125 19.00 9.86 -3.52
N GLY A 126 18.37 9.88 -4.69
CA GLY A 126 18.48 10.99 -5.64
C GLY A 126 17.82 12.28 -5.16
N LEU A 127 16.82 12.21 -4.27
CA LEU A 127 15.97 13.31 -3.80
C LEU A 127 15.19 14.02 -4.93
N ASP A 128 14.96 13.32 -6.03
CA ASP A 128 14.10 13.81 -7.11
C ASP A 128 12.65 13.78 -6.63
N VAL A 129 11.90 14.83 -6.91
CA VAL A 129 10.47 14.91 -6.57
C VAL A 129 9.66 14.47 -7.79
N ALA A 130 8.82 13.45 -7.62
CA ALA A 130 8.01 12.91 -8.70
C ALA A 130 6.84 13.85 -9.06
N ASP A 131 6.57 14.00 -10.36
CA ASP A 131 5.34 14.64 -10.85
C ASP A 131 4.16 13.65 -10.72
N LEU A 132 3.61 13.55 -9.50
CA LEU A 132 2.58 12.59 -9.17
C LEU A 132 1.32 12.75 -10.03
N GLU A 133 0.89 13.99 -10.31
CA GLU A 133 -0.32 14.25 -11.09
C GLU A 133 -0.16 13.75 -12.54
N ALA A 134 0.98 14.02 -13.15
CA ALA A 134 1.25 13.57 -14.51
C ALA A 134 1.36 12.03 -14.59
N ILE A 135 2.03 11.39 -13.61
CA ILE A 135 2.15 9.93 -13.56
C ILE A 135 0.77 9.29 -13.27
N ALA A 136 0.00 9.86 -12.34
CA ALA A 136 -1.36 9.39 -12.02
C ALA A 136 -2.29 9.49 -13.23
N LYS A 137 -2.16 10.57 -14.03
CA LYS A 137 -2.91 10.69 -15.28
C LYS A 137 -2.56 9.57 -16.25
N VAL A 138 -1.29 9.23 -16.43
CA VAL A 138 -0.87 8.10 -17.27
C VAL A 138 -1.48 6.80 -16.76
N ALA A 139 -1.44 6.54 -15.46
CA ALA A 139 -2.05 5.35 -14.86
C ALA A 139 -3.56 5.27 -15.13
N SER A 140 -4.27 6.38 -14.88
CA SER A 140 -5.72 6.49 -15.09
C SER A 140 -6.13 6.30 -16.55
N ASP A 141 -5.40 6.89 -17.50
CA ASP A 141 -5.66 6.77 -18.94
C ASP A 141 -5.54 5.30 -19.42
N HIS A 142 -4.80 4.46 -18.69
CA HIS A 142 -4.63 3.03 -18.99
C HIS A 142 -5.43 2.09 -18.05
N GLY A 143 -6.23 2.64 -17.14
CA GLY A 143 -7.06 1.85 -16.20
C GLY A 143 -6.24 1.00 -15.23
N ILE A 144 -5.07 1.47 -14.81
CA ILE A 144 -4.20 0.82 -13.82
C ILE A 144 -3.92 1.76 -12.64
N PRO A 145 -3.69 1.24 -11.40
CA PRO A 145 -3.41 2.08 -10.25
C PRO A 145 -1.99 2.65 -10.28
N LEU A 146 -1.83 3.84 -9.70
CA LEU A 146 -0.54 4.37 -9.28
C LEU A 146 -0.30 4.00 -7.82
N ILE A 147 0.81 3.33 -7.54
CA ILE A 147 1.32 3.03 -6.19
C ILE A 147 2.48 3.97 -5.90
N VAL A 148 2.39 4.72 -4.80
CA VAL A 148 3.44 5.65 -4.39
C VAL A 148 4.01 5.25 -3.03
N ASP A 149 5.32 5.05 -2.95
CA ASP A 149 6.01 5.01 -1.66
C ASP A 149 6.29 6.45 -1.22
N SER A 150 5.59 6.90 -0.18
CA SER A 150 5.67 8.26 0.36
C SER A 150 6.40 8.32 1.71
N THR A 151 7.28 7.35 1.95
CA THR A 151 8.04 7.23 3.20
C THR A 151 8.85 8.48 3.52
N PHE A 152 9.46 9.09 2.48
CA PHE A 152 10.36 10.23 2.68
C PHE A 152 9.59 11.51 3.02
N SER A 153 8.56 11.84 2.25
CA SER A 153 7.77 13.08 2.44
C SER A 153 6.81 12.98 3.63
N THR A 154 6.33 11.82 3.99
CA THR A 154 5.27 11.59 4.98
C THR A 154 3.95 12.27 4.58
N PRO A 155 2.81 11.95 5.22
CA PRO A 155 1.55 12.66 4.94
C PRO A 155 1.55 14.12 5.41
N TYR A 156 2.62 14.58 6.05
CA TYR A 156 2.75 15.98 6.45
C TYR A 156 3.22 16.88 5.31
N LEU A 157 4.15 16.42 4.49
CA LEU A 157 4.70 17.22 3.38
C LEU A 157 3.98 16.99 2.05
N THR A 158 3.46 15.78 1.83
CA THR A 158 2.77 15.43 0.59
C THR A 158 1.73 14.34 0.85
N ASN A 159 0.54 14.53 0.33
CA ASN A 159 -0.54 13.54 0.31
C ASN A 159 -0.71 13.02 -1.13
N PRO A 160 -0.07 11.91 -1.52
CA PRO A 160 -0.12 11.43 -2.91
C PRO A 160 -1.53 11.12 -3.42
N ILE A 161 -2.49 10.79 -2.52
CA ILE A 161 -3.89 10.56 -2.89
C ILE A 161 -4.53 11.82 -3.48
N GLU A 162 -4.23 13.01 -2.95
CA GLU A 162 -4.70 14.28 -3.48
C GLU A 162 -4.17 14.57 -4.90
N HIS A 163 -3.05 13.92 -5.26
CA HIS A 163 -2.41 13.99 -6.58
C HIS A 163 -2.72 12.78 -7.47
N GLY A 164 -3.72 11.97 -7.11
CA GLY A 164 -4.24 10.89 -7.94
C GLY A 164 -3.61 9.51 -7.71
N ALA A 165 -2.78 9.32 -6.67
CA ALA A 165 -2.33 7.99 -6.29
C ALA A 165 -3.50 7.12 -5.84
N SER A 166 -3.54 5.87 -6.28
CA SER A 166 -4.54 4.90 -5.85
C SER A 166 -4.15 4.23 -4.54
N ILE A 167 -2.86 3.94 -4.37
CA ILE A 167 -2.28 3.24 -3.22
C ILE A 167 -1.05 4.00 -2.73
N VAL A 168 -0.94 4.20 -1.43
CA VAL A 168 0.23 4.81 -0.79
C VAL A 168 0.87 3.83 0.18
N VAL A 169 2.20 3.74 0.14
CA VAL A 169 2.98 2.91 1.06
C VAL A 169 3.87 3.79 1.92
N HIS A 170 3.98 3.48 3.21
CA HIS A 170 4.96 4.09 4.10
C HIS A 170 5.73 3.03 4.88
N SER A 171 7.04 3.21 4.99
CA SER A 171 7.80 2.62 6.07
C SER A 171 7.60 3.43 7.35
N LEU A 172 6.79 2.91 8.26
CA LEU A 172 6.59 3.52 9.59
C LEU A 172 7.89 3.61 10.40
N THR A 173 8.86 2.76 10.04
CA THR A 173 10.22 2.71 10.63
C THR A 173 10.94 4.05 10.57
N LYS A 174 10.62 4.92 9.59
CA LYS A 174 11.34 6.14 9.24
C LYS A 174 10.69 7.35 9.94
N TRP A 175 10.31 8.38 9.18
CA TRP A 175 9.85 9.66 9.73
C TRP A 175 8.54 9.56 10.51
N LEU A 176 7.60 8.70 10.09
CA LEU A 176 6.34 8.52 10.83
C LEU A 176 6.59 8.04 12.25
N GLY A 177 7.40 7.02 12.44
CA GLY A 177 7.84 6.56 13.77
C GLY A 177 8.80 7.54 14.43
N GLY A 178 9.81 7.99 13.70
CA GLY A 178 10.70 9.09 14.02
C GLY A 178 11.72 8.86 15.14
N HIS A 179 11.70 7.72 15.83
CA HIS A 179 12.48 7.47 17.04
C HIS A 179 13.43 6.26 16.93
N GLY A 180 13.41 5.52 15.82
CA GLY A 180 14.27 4.36 15.60
C GLY A 180 14.02 3.19 16.56
N ASN A 181 12.85 3.11 17.17
CA ASN A 181 12.48 2.15 18.20
C ASN A 181 11.58 1.00 17.73
N GLY A 182 11.18 0.99 16.45
CA GLY A 182 10.32 -0.04 15.87
C GLY A 182 10.50 -0.19 14.38
N ILE A 183 10.10 -1.33 13.85
CA ILE A 183 10.01 -1.61 12.41
C ILE A 183 8.55 -1.87 12.06
N GLY A 184 8.07 -1.23 11.00
CA GLY A 184 6.70 -1.40 10.52
C GLY A 184 6.49 -0.74 9.17
N GLY A 185 5.38 -1.07 8.54
CA GLY A 185 4.89 -0.45 7.32
C GLY A 185 3.38 -0.27 7.38
N VAL A 186 2.87 0.56 6.51
CA VAL A 186 1.44 0.72 6.30
C VAL A 186 1.16 0.93 4.82
N VAL A 187 0.07 0.36 4.35
CA VAL A 187 -0.45 0.54 2.99
C VAL A 187 -1.81 1.21 3.10
N ILE A 188 -2.00 2.27 2.36
CA ILE A 188 -3.24 3.07 2.34
C ILE A 188 -3.89 2.93 0.97
N ASP A 189 -5.18 2.65 0.96
CA ASP A 189 -6.04 2.62 -0.23
C ASP A 189 -6.83 3.92 -0.30
N SER A 190 -6.78 4.58 -1.45
CA SER A 190 -7.60 5.77 -1.71
C SER A 190 -9.10 5.48 -1.68
N GLY A 191 -9.49 4.24 -2.00
CA GLY A 191 -10.89 3.84 -2.18
C GLY A 191 -11.53 4.33 -3.49
N THR A 192 -10.74 4.91 -4.40
CA THR A 192 -11.24 5.53 -5.64
C THR A 192 -10.99 4.70 -6.90
N PHE A 193 -10.10 3.71 -6.84
CA PHE A 193 -9.77 2.90 -8.00
C PHE A 193 -10.88 1.87 -8.31
N ASP A 194 -11.26 1.78 -9.59
CA ASP A 194 -12.25 0.82 -10.06
C ASP A 194 -11.63 -0.57 -10.30
N TRP A 195 -11.77 -1.45 -9.32
CA TRP A 195 -11.31 -2.84 -9.40
C TRP A 195 -12.20 -3.74 -10.29
N LYS A 196 -13.28 -3.20 -10.90
CA LYS A 196 -14.20 -3.91 -11.80
C LYS A 196 -13.93 -3.63 -13.28
N ASN A 197 -12.82 -2.98 -13.60
CA ASN A 197 -12.52 -2.52 -14.96
C ASN A 197 -12.06 -3.63 -15.92
N GLY A 198 -11.96 -4.89 -15.47
CA GLY A 198 -11.59 -6.06 -16.28
C GLY A 198 -10.08 -6.28 -16.45
N ASN A 199 -9.24 -5.42 -15.88
CA ASN A 199 -7.78 -5.54 -15.99
C ASN A 199 -7.17 -6.46 -14.91
N PHE A 200 -7.96 -6.86 -13.91
CA PHE A 200 -7.46 -7.53 -12.70
C PHE A 200 -8.16 -8.87 -12.46
N PRO A 201 -7.69 -9.98 -13.06
CA PRO A 201 -8.27 -11.32 -12.83
C PRO A 201 -8.35 -11.68 -11.33
N LEU A 202 -7.39 -11.23 -10.50
CA LEU A 202 -7.40 -11.44 -9.05
C LEU A 202 -8.59 -10.78 -8.33
N TYR A 203 -9.30 -9.84 -8.97
CA TYR A 203 -10.49 -9.16 -8.46
C TYR A 203 -11.76 -9.58 -9.17
N ASP A 204 -11.65 -10.02 -10.42
CA ASP A 204 -12.79 -10.40 -11.28
C ASP A 204 -13.17 -11.88 -11.14
N GLU A 205 -12.19 -12.75 -10.88
CA GLU A 205 -12.39 -14.20 -10.77
C GLU A 205 -12.62 -14.66 -9.33
N PRO A 206 -13.30 -15.82 -9.12
CA PRO A 206 -13.50 -16.39 -7.79
C PRO A 206 -12.16 -16.75 -7.11
N ASP A 207 -11.87 -16.17 -5.96
CA ASP A 207 -10.67 -16.46 -5.16
C ASP A 207 -10.87 -17.73 -4.31
N ASN A 208 -10.29 -18.84 -4.75
CA ASN A 208 -10.37 -20.12 -4.04
C ASN A 208 -9.71 -20.08 -2.65
N SER A 209 -8.77 -19.15 -2.40
CA SER A 209 -8.15 -18.98 -1.09
C SER A 209 -9.08 -18.30 -0.07
N TYR A 210 -10.17 -17.69 -0.57
CA TYR A 210 -11.16 -17.03 0.26
C TYR A 210 -12.61 -17.30 -0.20
N HIS A 211 -13.04 -18.54 -0.07
CA HIS A 211 -14.42 -19.00 -0.28
C HIS A 211 -15.01 -18.71 -1.67
N GLY A 212 -14.19 -18.49 -2.69
CA GLY A 212 -14.62 -18.16 -4.04
C GLY A 212 -15.14 -16.74 -4.20
N LEU A 213 -14.80 -15.83 -3.29
CA LEU A 213 -15.18 -14.40 -3.36
C LEU A 213 -14.50 -13.73 -4.55
N ARG A 214 -15.26 -12.97 -5.33
CA ARG A 214 -14.75 -12.05 -6.36
C ARG A 214 -14.62 -10.67 -5.72
N TRP A 215 -13.39 -10.28 -5.41
CA TRP A 215 -13.09 -9.10 -4.61
C TRP A 215 -13.64 -7.79 -5.21
N GLY A 216 -13.65 -7.68 -6.54
CA GLY A 216 -14.20 -6.52 -7.24
C GLY A 216 -15.73 -6.50 -7.29
N HIS A 217 -16.42 -7.64 -7.08
CA HIS A 217 -17.85 -7.76 -7.42
C HIS A 217 -18.76 -8.14 -6.26
N ASP A 218 -18.27 -8.98 -5.33
CA ASP A 218 -19.15 -9.63 -4.34
C ASP A 218 -19.13 -8.93 -2.97
N LEU A 219 -18.29 -7.92 -2.77
CA LEU A 219 -18.26 -7.14 -1.53
C LEU A 219 -19.50 -6.24 -1.42
N PRO A 220 -20.11 -6.13 -0.21
CA PRO A 220 -21.20 -5.19 0.01
C PRO A 220 -20.72 -3.73 -0.14
N GLU A 221 -21.63 -2.81 -0.51
CA GLU A 221 -21.33 -1.41 -0.80
C GLU A 221 -20.40 -0.69 0.20
N PRO A 222 -20.52 -0.84 1.52
CA PRO A 222 -19.60 -0.17 2.43
C PRO A 222 -18.16 -0.68 2.35
N LEU A 223 -17.93 -1.89 1.80
CA LEU A 223 -16.62 -2.53 1.71
C LEU A 223 -16.05 -2.53 0.29
N ALA A 224 -16.88 -2.36 -0.72
CA ALA A 224 -16.46 -2.38 -2.12
C ALA A 224 -15.34 -1.35 -2.45
N PRO A 225 -15.38 -0.10 -1.96
CA PRO A 225 -14.32 0.87 -2.22
C PRO A 225 -12.95 0.46 -1.68
N VAL A 226 -12.90 -0.37 -0.64
CA VAL A 226 -11.66 -0.82 0.01
C VAL A 226 -11.30 -2.27 -0.30
N ALA A 227 -11.75 -2.77 -1.44
CA ALA A 227 -11.51 -4.14 -1.91
C ALA A 227 -10.02 -4.51 -1.90
N PHE A 228 -9.14 -3.57 -2.26
CA PHE A 228 -7.69 -3.78 -2.27
C PHE A 228 -7.15 -4.10 -0.87
N ILE A 229 -7.49 -3.31 0.13
CA ILE A 229 -7.05 -3.52 1.52
C ILE A 229 -7.67 -4.78 2.11
N LEU A 230 -8.94 -5.06 1.82
CA LEU A 230 -9.60 -6.28 2.32
C LEU A 230 -8.96 -7.54 1.76
N ARG A 231 -8.70 -7.57 0.45
CA ARG A 231 -7.99 -8.68 -0.18
C ARG A 231 -6.57 -8.81 0.38
N MET A 232 -5.84 -7.69 0.50
CA MET A 232 -4.48 -7.70 1.03
C MET A 232 -4.41 -8.23 2.46
N ARG A 233 -5.38 -7.89 3.32
CA ARG A 233 -5.50 -8.39 4.70
C ARG A 233 -5.78 -9.88 4.74
N THR A 234 -6.70 -10.36 3.90
CA THR A 234 -7.23 -11.74 3.97
C THR A 234 -6.48 -12.73 3.10
N VAL A 235 -5.68 -12.29 2.15
CA VAL A 235 -4.89 -13.14 1.26
C VAL A 235 -3.39 -12.99 1.53
N PRO A 236 -2.67 -11.94 1.11
CA PRO A 236 -1.23 -11.84 1.38
C PRO A 236 -0.91 -11.82 2.87
N LEU A 237 -1.47 -10.92 3.65
CA LEU A 237 -1.14 -10.78 5.07
C LEU A 237 -1.49 -12.04 5.85
N ARG A 238 -2.70 -12.58 5.65
CA ARG A 238 -3.15 -13.78 6.36
C ARG A 238 -2.24 -14.97 6.12
N ASN A 239 -1.83 -15.19 4.87
CA ASN A 239 -1.18 -16.44 4.45
C ASN A 239 0.36 -16.36 4.44
N LEU A 240 0.95 -15.16 4.23
CA LEU A 240 2.41 -14.95 4.25
C LEU A 240 2.91 -14.38 5.58
N GLY A 241 2.04 -13.76 6.38
CA GLY A 241 2.26 -13.53 7.81
C GLY A 241 3.08 -12.31 8.21
N ALA A 242 3.43 -11.38 7.32
CA ALA A 242 4.20 -10.18 7.68
C ALA A 242 3.33 -9.13 8.39
N CYS A 243 2.74 -9.48 9.52
CA CYS A 243 1.91 -8.60 10.35
C CYS A 243 2.77 -7.72 11.27
N ILE A 244 2.29 -6.51 11.53
CA ILE A 244 2.86 -5.63 12.54
C ILE A 244 2.44 -6.09 13.95
N SER A 245 3.31 -5.92 14.96
CA SER A 245 2.92 -6.15 16.36
C SER A 245 2.10 -4.97 16.89
N PRO A 246 1.13 -5.22 17.79
CA PRO A 246 0.40 -4.13 18.46
C PRO A 246 1.31 -3.19 19.25
N ASP A 247 2.42 -3.69 19.82
CA ASP A 247 3.40 -2.87 20.53
C ASP A 247 4.09 -1.88 19.59
N ASN A 248 4.52 -2.32 18.39
CA ASN A 248 5.08 -1.42 17.40
C ASN A 248 4.02 -0.42 16.90
N SER A 249 2.78 -0.87 16.71
CA SER A 249 1.66 0.01 16.32
C SER A 249 1.46 1.14 17.34
N TRP A 250 1.51 0.81 18.63
CA TRP A 250 1.43 1.81 19.71
C TRP A 250 2.60 2.79 19.69
N GLN A 251 3.84 2.29 19.50
CA GLN A 251 5.03 3.16 19.42
C GLN A 251 4.95 4.13 18.22
N PHE A 252 4.46 3.67 17.07
CA PHE A 252 4.26 4.53 15.91
C PHE A 252 3.17 5.57 16.12
N LEU A 253 2.09 5.24 16.82
CA LEU A 253 1.09 6.24 17.23
C LEU A 253 1.71 7.37 18.05
N GLN A 254 2.62 7.05 18.99
CA GLN A 254 3.36 8.07 19.76
C GLN A 254 4.27 8.92 18.85
N GLY A 255 4.93 8.29 17.87
CA GLY A 255 5.79 9.00 16.91
C GLY A 255 5.01 9.97 16.02
N ILE A 256 3.82 9.58 15.57
CA ILE A 256 2.96 10.40 14.72
C ILE A 256 2.50 11.68 15.42
N GLU A 257 2.29 11.67 16.73
CA GLU A 257 1.86 12.85 17.49
C GLU A 257 2.83 14.04 17.35
N THR A 258 4.12 13.78 17.14
CA THR A 258 5.15 14.82 16.99
C THR A 258 5.60 15.02 15.54
N LEU A 259 4.96 14.35 14.58
CA LEU A 259 5.39 14.37 13.17
C LEU A 259 5.53 15.80 12.62
N PRO A 260 4.53 16.70 12.72
CA PRO A 260 4.64 18.05 12.17
C PRO A 260 5.83 18.82 12.71
N LEU A 261 6.03 18.81 14.04
CA LEU A 261 7.14 19.49 14.69
C LEU A 261 8.51 18.98 14.23
N ARG A 262 8.63 17.68 14.02
CA ARG A 262 9.86 17.06 13.55
C ARG A 262 10.14 17.37 12.08
N MET A 263 9.12 17.28 11.24
CA MET A 263 9.28 17.52 9.80
C MET A 263 9.61 19.00 9.53
N ASP A 264 8.96 19.95 10.21
CA ASP A 264 9.33 21.38 10.13
C ASP A 264 10.80 21.58 10.46
N ARG A 265 11.27 21.03 11.59
CA ARG A 265 12.66 21.15 12.00
C ARG A 265 13.62 20.45 11.04
N HIS A 266 13.25 19.28 10.48
CA HIS A 266 14.09 18.60 9.49
C HIS A 266 14.23 19.43 8.21
N CYS A 267 13.14 20.05 7.73
CA CYS A 267 13.17 20.91 6.55
C CYS A 267 14.03 22.19 6.80
N GLU A 268 13.84 22.85 7.96
CA GLU A 268 14.68 24.00 8.34
C GLU A 268 16.17 23.63 8.37
N ASN A 269 16.51 22.51 8.99
CA ASN A 269 17.89 22.04 9.10
C ASN A 269 18.48 21.69 7.73
N ALA A 270 17.69 21.02 6.86
CA ALA A 270 18.14 20.67 5.52
C ALA A 270 18.45 21.92 4.65
N LEU A 271 17.68 22.99 4.82
CA LEU A 271 17.94 24.25 4.13
C LEU A 271 19.16 25.00 4.69
N ALA A 272 19.52 24.76 5.94
CA ALA A 272 20.65 25.44 6.61
C ALA A 272 22.00 24.76 6.33
N VAL A 273 22.03 23.49 5.93
CA VAL A 273 23.24 22.71 5.61
C VAL A 273 23.62 22.83 4.13
#